data_78d6723bf07e46d8c34b56bd19a024c8
#
_entry.id   78d6723bf07e46d8c34b56bd19a024c8
#
_cell.length_a   1.000
_cell.length_b   1.000
_cell.length_c   1.000
_cell.angle_alpha   90.00
_cell.angle_beta   90.00
_cell.angle_gamma   90.00
#
_symmetry.space_group_name_H-M   'P 1'
#
loop_
_entity.id
_entity.type
_entity.pdbx_description
1 polymer ?
#
loop_
_entity_poly.entity_id
_entity_poly.type
_entity_poly.pdbx_seq_one_letter_code
_entity_poly.pdbx_strand_id
1 'polypeptide(L)'
;NQVAAVPQPFNLACARDTQANYQLIDASNIRVENTCTTWTGGQNGIVGNARVNDTVTNAQLHVSFPSVPTQGDPDGPTNYIVAYIAEDYSWALVGDPLRTSGFVLSRSPEVSPEQFREIRAVAESKGYNSAFILTSPTPGGATDIRPLSTY
;
A
#
# COMPACT_ATOMS: atom_id res chain seq x y z
N ASN A 1 -6.69 2.13 4.72
CA ASN A 1 -6.49 3.36 3.94
C ASN A 1 -5.03 3.47 3.50
N GLN A 2 -4.79 3.76 2.23
CA GLN A 2 -3.47 4.17 1.76
C GLN A 2 -3.30 5.66 2.10
N VAL A 3 -2.32 5.96 2.94
CA VAL A 3 -2.05 7.34 3.39
C VAL A 3 -0.82 7.96 2.72
N ALA A 4 0.05 7.13 2.15
CA ALA A 4 1.16 7.57 1.30
C ALA A 4 1.61 6.40 0.40
N ALA A 5 2.22 6.72 -0.75
CA ALA A 5 2.76 5.70 -1.66
C ALA A 5 3.87 6.23 -2.56
N VAL A 6 4.73 5.34 -3.03
CA VAL A 6 5.52 5.57 -4.24
C VAL A 6 4.56 5.49 -5.43
N PRO A 7 4.46 6.53 -6.27
CA PRO A 7 3.54 6.54 -7.41
C PRO A 7 3.75 5.35 -8.34
N GLN A 8 2.65 4.71 -8.71
CA GLN A 8 2.64 3.60 -9.66
C GLN A 8 1.67 3.94 -10.81
N PRO A 9 1.93 3.46 -12.05
CA PRO A 9 1.07 3.75 -13.20
C PRO A 9 -0.40 3.40 -12.96
N PHE A 10 -0.69 2.29 -12.25
CA PHE A 10 -2.06 1.88 -11.95
C PHE A 10 -2.77 2.76 -10.91
N ASN A 11 -2.01 3.56 -10.13
CA ASN A 11 -2.56 4.50 -9.14
C ASN A 11 -2.86 5.89 -9.73
N LEU A 12 -2.46 6.17 -10.98
CA LEU A 12 -2.63 7.49 -11.58
C LEU A 12 -4.10 7.89 -11.76
N ALA A 13 -5.00 6.92 -11.86
CA ALA A 13 -6.43 7.19 -11.90
C ALA A 13 -7.04 7.56 -10.54
N CYS A 14 -6.34 7.29 -9.44
CA CYS A 14 -6.79 7.51 -8.07
C CYS A 14 -6.43 8.90 -7.58
N ALA A 15 -7.44 9.71 -7.27
CA ALA A 15 -7.24 11.06 -6.74
C ALA A 15 -7.16 11.08 -5.21
N ARG A 16 -7.96 10.24 -4.54
CA ARG A 16 -8.08 10.19 -3.08
C ARG A 16 -8.78 8.93 -2.59
N ASP A 17 -8.82 8.76 -1.28
CA ASP A 17 -9.59 7.72 -0.57
C ASP A 17 -9.23 6.31 -1.06
N THR A 18 -7.96 6.07 -1.35
CA THR A 18 -7.48 4.75 -1.76
C THR A 18 -7.52 3.81 -0.56
N GLN A 19 -8.17 2.68 -0.73
CA GLN A 19 -8.32 1.66 0.30
C GLN A 19 -7.90 0.29 -0.23
N ALA A 20 -7.35 -0.54 0.67
CA ALA A 20 -7.10 -1.94 0.43
C ALA A 20 -7.86 -2.76 1.47
N ASN A 21 -8.70 -3.66 1.01
CA ASN A 21 -9.43 -4.60 1.86
C ASN A 21 -8.87 -6.00 1.64
N TYR A 22 -8.57 -6.68 2.74
CA TYR A 22 -8.00 -8.01 2.75
C TYR A 22 -8.97 -8.98 3.40
N GLN A 23 -9.25 -10.08 2.73
CA GLN A 23 -10.11 -11.15 3.23
C GLN A 23 -9.37 -12.48 3.13
N LEU A 24 -9.16 -13.15 4.25
CA LEU A 24 -8.57 -14.48 4.27
C LEU A 24 -9.50 -15.46 3.55
N ILE A 25 -8.97 -16.17 2.54
CA ILE A 25 -9.69 -17.22 1.81
C ILE A 25 -9.35 -18.57 2.43
N ASP A 26 -8.06 -18.84 2.62
CA ASP A 26 -7.53 -20.03 3.28
C ASP A 26 -6.18 -19.69 3.94
N ALA A 27 -5.46 -20.71 4.44
CA ALA A 27 -4.20 -20.51 5.17
C ALA A 27 -3.08 -19.84 4.33
N SER A 28 -3.20 -19.84 3.00
CA SER A 28 -2.16 -19.37 2.09
C SER A 28 -2.62 -18.28 1.12
N ASN A 29 -3.92 -17.98 1.06
CA ASN A 29 -4.48 -17.07 0.08
C ASN A 29 -5.36 -16.00 0.75
N ILE A 30 -5.16 -14.77 0.31
CA ILE A 30 -5.88 -13.59 0.78
C ILE A 30 -6.49 -12.90 -0.44
N ARG A 31 -7.82 -12.69 -0.43
CA ARG A 31 -8.47 -11.84 -1.41
C ARG A 31 -8.10 -10.40 -1.13
N VAL A 32 -7.64 -9.70 -2.16
CA VAL A 32 -7.29 -8.29 -2.11
C VAL A 32 -8.28 -7.51 -2.94
N GLU A 33 -8.87 -6.47 -2.37
CA GLU A 33 -9.74 -5.55 -3.09
C GLU A 33 -9.25 -4.13 -2.84
N ASN A 34 -8.77 -3.48 -3.90
CA ASN A 34 -8.31 -2.10 -3.86
C ASN A 34 -9.36 -1.21 -4.52
N THR A 35 -9.71 -0.12 -3.87
CA THR A 35 -10.68 0.86 -4.36
C THR A 35 -10.14 2.28 -4.17
N CYS A 36 -10.58 3.20 -5.01
CA CYS A 36 -10.27 4.61 -4.85
C CYS A 36 -11.33 5.51 -5.51
N THR A 37 -11.31 6.79 -5.15
CA THR A 37 -12.06 7.82 -5.84
C THR A 37 -11.18 8.42 -6.95
N THR A 38 -11.70 8.47 -8.18
CA THR A 38 -11.01 9.00 -9.35
C THR A 38 -11.01 10.54 -9.38
N TRP A 39 -10.23 11.12 -10.27
CA TRP A 39 -10.19 12.58 -10.51
C TRP A 39 -11.52 13.19 -10.96
N THR A 40 -12.38 12.38 -11.57
CA THR A 40 -13.74 12.77 -11.98
C THR A 40 -14.80 12.53 -10.91
N GLY A 41 -14.41 12.01 -9.73
CA GLY A 41 -15.31 11.74 -8.61
C GLY A 41 -15.98 10.35 -8.66
N GLY A 42 -15.71 9.55 -9.70
CA GLY A 42 -16.17 8.17 -9.80
C GLY A 42 -15.40 7.21 -8.89
N GLN A 43 -15.89 5.99 -8.76
CA GLN A 43 -15.19 4.91 -8.06
C GLN A 43 -14.41 4.04 -9.05
N ASN A 44 -13.21 3.64 -8.66
CA ASN A 44 -12.42 2.65 -9.37
C ASN A 44 -12.03 1.53 -8.40
N GLY A 45 -11.92 0.31 -8.90
CA GLY A 45 -11.57 -0.82 -8.07
C GLY A 45 -10.98 -1.98 -8.86
N ILE A 46 -10.16 -2.78 -8.16
CA ILE A 46 -9.55 -3.98 -8.70
C ILE A 46 -9.52 -5.07 -7.63
N VAL A 47 -9.75 -6.30 -8.05
CA VAL A 47 -9.70 -7.48 -7.17
C VAL A 47 -8.56 -8.38 -7.59
N GLY A 48 -7.82 -8.84 -6.61
CA GLY A 48 -6.69 -9.75 -6.80
C GLY A 48 -6.58 -10.79 -5.71
N ASN A 49 -5.53 -11.57 -5.79
CA ASN A 49 -5.16 -12.58 -4.81
C ASN A 49 -3.73 -12.33 -4.32
N ALA A 50 -3.53 -12.43 -3.03
CA ALA A 50 -2.22 -12.45 -2.41
C ALA A 50 -1.95 -13.85 -1.86
N ARG A 51 -0.96 -14.53 -2.43
CA ARG A 51 -0.51 -15.84 -1.94
C ARG A 51 0.67 -15.65 -1.01
N VAL A 52 0.61 -16.27 0.16
CA VAL A 52 1.70 -16.25 1.14
C VAL A 52 2.84 -17.14 0.63
N ASN A 53 4.01 -16.57 0.39
CA ASN A 53 5.22 -17.28 -0.02
C ASN A 53 6.10 -17.68 1.16
N ASP A 54 6.08 -16.88 2.24
CA ASP A 54 6.79 -17.20 3.49
C ASP A 54 5.78 -17.54 4.58
N THR A 55 5.62 -18.83 4.84
CA THR A 55 4.67 -19.35 5.84
C THR A 55 5.18 -19.24 7.28
N VAL A 56 6.41 -18.79 7.49
CA VAL A 56 6.98 -18.59 8.83
C VAL A 56 6.56 -17.23 9.39
N THR A 57 6.79 -16.15 8.60
CA THR A 57 6.49 -14.79 9.03
C THR A 57 5.21 -14.23 8.43
N ASN A 58 4.72 -14.82 7.32
CA ASN A 58 3.62 -14.31 6.49
C ASN A 58 3.87 -12.90 5.93
N ALA A 59 5.12 -12.46 5.89
CA ALA A 59 5.50 -11.11 5.49
C ALA A 59 5.91 -11.00 4.01
N GLN A 60 5.98 -12.13 3.30
CA GLN A 60 6.34 -12.19 1.88
C GLN A 60 5.23 -12.87 1.09
N LEU A 61 4.68 -12.16 0.12
CA LEU A 61 3.55 -12.60 -0.67
C LEU A 61 3.79 -12.39 -2.17
N HIS A 62 3.05 -13.14 -2.97
CA HIS A 62 2.87 -12.87 -4.38
C HIS A 62 1.46 -12.36 -4.62
N VAL A 63 1.33 -11.11 -5.06
CA VAL A 63 0.04 -10.48 -5.38
C VAL A 63 -0.18 -10.54 -6.88
N SER A 64 -1.34 -11.04 -7.28
CA SER A 64 -1.76 -11.13 -8.67
C SER A 64 -3.14 -10.48 -8.87
N PHE A 65 -3.32 -9.88 -10.05
CA PHE A 65 -4.57 -9.26 -10.47
C PHE A 65 -4.99 -9.84 -11.82
N PRO A 66 -5.96 -10.76 -11.87
CA PRO A 66 -6.37 -11.43 -13.11
C PRO A 66 -6.81 -10.50 -14.23
N SER A 67 -7.31 -9.31 -13.88
CA SER A 67 -7.70 -8.28 -14.86
C SER A 67 -6.52 -7.51 -15.47
N VAL A 68 -5.30 -7.71 -14.96
CA VAL A 68 -4.08 -7.06 -15.45
C VAL A 68 -3.21 -8.10 -16.17
N PRO A 69 -3.08 -8.06 -17.49
CA PRO A 69 -2.41 -9.12 -18.27
C PRO A 69 -0.98 -9.44 -17.81
N THR A 70 -0.23 -8.45 -17.32
CA THR A 70 1.15 -8.61 -16.85
C THR A 70 1.26 -9.03 -15.39
N GLN A 71 0.14 -9.10 -14.66
CA GLN A 71 0.09 -9.40 -13.22
C GLN A 71 -0.96 -10.46 -12.89
N GLY A 72 -1.43 -11.19 -13.88
CA GLY A 72 -2.52 -12.15 -13.73
C GLY A 72 -2.10 -13.53 -13.24
N ASP A 73 -0.80 -13.87 -13.28
CA ASP A 73 -0.30 -15.16 -12.84
C ASP A 73 -0.38 -15.25 -11.30
N PRO A 74 -1.14 -16.21 -10.74
CA PRO A 74 -1.25 -16.40 -9.30
C PRO A 74 0.01 -17.06 -8.70
N ASP A 75 0.85 -17.67 -9.54
CA ASP A 75 2.05 -18.38 -9.14
C ASP A 75 3.30 -17.62 -9.58
N GLY A 76 4.00 -17.04 -8.63
CA GLY A 76 5.20 -16.28 -8.94
C GLY A 76 6.08 -15.99 -7.72
N PRO A 77 7.22 -15.35 -7.96
CA PRO A 77 8.10 -14.94 -6.89
C PRO A 77 7.45 -13.83 -6.04
N THR A 78 7.99 -13.63 -4.85
CA THR A 78 7.56 -12.55 -3.96
C THR A 78 7.65 -11.20 -4.68
N ASN A 79 6.52 -10.49 -4.74
CA ASN A 79 6.41 -9.13 -5.26
C ASN A 79 5.80 -8.16 -4.24
N TYR A 80 5.49 -8.65 -3.05
CA TYR A 80 4.89 -7.89 -1.96
C TYR A 80 5.52 -8.30 -0.64
N ILE A 81 6.11 -7.34 0.05
CA ILE A 81 6.76 -7.54 1.34
C ILE A 81 6.15 -6.59 2.36
N VAL A 82 5.82 -7.09 3.55
CA VAL A 82 5.54 -6.26 4.72
C VAL A 82 6.88 -5.85 5.32
N ALA A 83 7.36 -4.66 4.98
CA ALA A 83 8.65 -4.15 5.43
C ALA A 83 8.62 -3.65 6.88
N TYR A 84 7.46 -3.20 7.33
CA TYR A 84 7.22 -2.76 8.71
C TYR A 84 5.74 -2.89 9.04
N ILE A 85 5.45 -3.21 10.28
CA ILE A 85 4.12 -3.14 10.87
C ILE A 85 4.25 -2.54 12.27
N ALA A 86 3.40 -1.58 12.61
CA ALA A 86 3.37 -0.98 13.94
C ALA A 86 2.98 -2.00 15.01
N GLU A 87 3.51 -1.89 16.22
CA GLU A 87 3.26 -2.85 17.32
C GLU A 87 1.76 -2.99 17.65
N ASP A 88 1.01 -1.90 17.52
CA ASP A 88 -0.45 -1.86 17.71
C ASP A 88 -1.24 -2.22 16.45
N TYR A 89 -0.57 -2.60 15.35
CA TYR A 89 -1.16 -2.89 14.05
C TYR A 89 -1.94 -1.72 13.44
N SER A 90 -1.68 -0.49 13.85
CA SER A 90 -2.38 0.70 13.34
C SER A 90 -1.98 1.07 11.91
N TRP A 91 -0.75 0.78 11.52
CA TRP A 91 -0.26 1.04 10.17
C TRP A 91 0.88 0.08 9.78
N ALA A 92 1.11 -0.02 8.47
CA ALA A 92 2.18 -0.83 7.89
C ALA A 92 2.82 -0.14 6.68
N LEU A 93 4.09 -0.46 6.43
CA LEU A 93 4.80 -0.14 5.20
C LEU A 93 4.98 -1.44 4.41
N VAL A 94 4.45 -1.46 3.21
CA VAL A 94 4.55 -2.61 2.30
C VAL A 94 5.14 -2.19 0.97
N GLY A 95 5.75 -3.10 0.24
CA GLY A 95 6.33 -2.81 -1.06
C GLY A 95 6.91 -4.05 -1.73
N ASP A 96 7.66 -3.84 -2.81
CA ASP A 96 8.37 -4.90 -3.50
C ASP A 96 9.80 -5.11 -2.94
N PRO A 97 10.47 -6.24 -3.24
CA PRO A 97 11.83 -6.52 -2.77
C PRO A 97 12.88 -5.50 -3.18
N LEU A 98 12.68 -4.82 -4.31
CA LEU A 98 13.61 -3.82 -4.84
C LEU A 98 13.30 -2.39 -4.39
N ARG A 99 12.21 -2.18 -3.63
CA ARG A 99 11.72 -0.87 -3.18
C ARG A 99 11.36 0.08 -4.32
N THR A 100 10.95 -0.46 -5.46
CA THR A 100 10.43 0.31 -6.60
C THR A 100 8.98 0.71 -6.38
N SER A 101 8.28 0.00 -5.51
CA SER A 101 6.98 0.35 -4.98
C SER A 101 7.02 0.41 -3.44
N GLY A 102 6.14 1.20 -2.88
CA GLY A 102 5.98 1.31 -1.43
C GLY A 102 4.63 1.94 -1.13
N PHE A 103 3.90 1.34 -0.20
CA PHE A 103 2.58 1.79 0.21
C PHE A 103 2.53 1.85 1.73
N VAL A 104 2.11 2.98 2.26
CA VAL A 104 1.82 3.15 3.69
C VAL A 104 0.32 2.96 3.87
N LEU A 105 -0.03 1.88 4.55
CA LEU A 105 -1.42 1.49 4.81
C LEU A 105 -1.74 1.75 6.28
N SER A 106 -2.80 2.49 6.54
CA SER A 106 -3.28 2.82 7.89
C SER A 106 -4.72 2.33 8.08
N ARG A 107 -5.03 1.83 9.27
CA ARG A 107 -6.40 1.47 9.63
C ARG A 107 -7.30 2.70 9.69
N SER A 108 -6.78 3.81 10.24
CA SER A 108 -7.46 5.10 10.24
C SER A 108 -7.13 5.91 8.99
N PRO A 109 -8.09 6.62 8.38
CA PRO A 109 -7.80 7.63 7.36
C PRO A 109 -7.16 8.89 7.97
N GLU A 110 -7.34 9.12 9.26
CA GLU A 110 -6.83 10.27 10.00
C GLU A 110 -5.38 10.03 10.39
N VAL A 111 -4.46 10.74 9.74
CA VAL A 111 -3.02 10.67 10.02
C VAL A 111 -2.51 12.08 10.31
N SER A 112 -2.00 12.27 11.51
CA SER A 112 -1.46 13.57 11.95
C SER A 112 -0.09 13.86 11.30
N PRO A 113 0.35 15.13 11.28
CA PRO A 113 1.70 15.49 10.86
C PRO A 113 2.80 14.78 11.67
N GLU A 114 2.57 14.53 12.95
CA GLU A 114 3.48 13.77 13.82
C GLU A 114 3.63 12.32 13.37
N GLN A 115 2.50 11.69 13.03
CA GLN A 115 2.50 10.32 12.48
C GLN A 115 3.20 10.26 11.12
N PHE A 116 3.03 11.27 10.26
CA PHE A 116 3.76 11.33 8.98
C PHE A 116 5.27 11.47 9.20
N ARG A 117 5.74 12.19 10.23
CA ARG A 117 7.16 12.22 10.59
C ARG A 117 7.68 10.86 11.04
N GLU A 118 6.90 10.13 11.86
CA GLU A 118 7.23 8.77 12.27
C GLU A 118 7.30 7.82 11.05
N ILE A 119 6.27 7.85 10.19
CA ILE A 119 6.20 7.06 8.96
C ILE A 119 7.41 7.34 8.06
N ARG A 120 7.78 8.62 7.91
CA ARG A 120 8.97 9.03 7.18
C ARG A 120 10.23 8.39 7.75
N ALA A 121 10.46 8.51 9.06
CA ALA A 121 11.64 7.97 9.72
C ALA A 121 11.75 6.45 9.56
N VAL A 122 10.64 5.74 9.69
CA VAL A 122 10.58 4.29 9.47
C VAL A 122 10.87 3.94 8.01
N ALA A 123 10.25 4.63 7.04
CA ALA A 123 10.48 4.38 5.63
C ALA A 123 11.96 4.58 5.25
N GLU A 124 12.58 5.64 5.73
CA GLU A 124 14.01 5.91 5.52
C GLU A 124 14.88 4.82 6.16
N SER A 125 14.54 4.33 7.35
CA SER A 125 15.23 3.23 8.02
C SER A 125 15.14 1.91 7.27
N LYS A 126 14.09 1.72 6.44
CA LYS A 126 13.88 0.54 5.58
C LYS A 126 14.49 0.72 4.18
N GLY A 127 15.20 1.81 3.95
CA GLY A 127 15.92 2.07 2.70
C GLY A 127 15.07 2.75 1.61
N TYR A 128 13.91 3.30 1.96
CA TYR A 128 13.12 4.12 1.04
C TYR A 128 13.62 5.56 1.01
N ASN A 129 13.55 6.19 -0.14
CA ASN A 129 13.73 7.63 -0.25
C ASN A 129 12.39 8.33 -0.04
N SER A 130 12.24 9.03 1.07
CA SER A 130 10.99 9.71 1.44
C SER A 130 10.56 10.82 0.49
N ALA A 131 11.46 11.32 -0.36
CA ALA A 131 11.14 12.28 -1.42
C ALA A 131 10.29 11.66 -2.55
N PHE A 132 10.32 10.34 -2.70
CA PHE A 132 9.54 9.62 -3.70
C PHE A 132 8.27 8.96 -3.15
N ILE A 133 8.04 9.03 -1.85
CA ILE A 133 6.79 8.60 -1.24
C ILE A 133 5.88 9.81 -1.11
N LEU A 134 4.77 9.81 -1.83
CA LEU A 134 3.82 10.93 -1.83
C LEU A 134 2.63 10.61 -0.93
N THR A 135 2.16 11.61 -0.19
CA THR A 135 0.93 11.50 0.59
C THR A 135 -0.27 11.25 -0.32
N SER A 136 -1.22 10.49 0.19
CA SER A 136 -2.52 10.25 -0.44
C SER A 136 -3.59 11.00 0.36
N PRO A 137 -4.40 11.87 -0.26
CA PRO A 137 -5.46 12.58 0.43
C PRO A 137 -6.48 11.62 1.04
N THR A 138 -6.78 11.81 2.32
CA THR A 138 -7.77 11.03 3.08
C THR A 138 -8.55 11.94 4.03
N PRO A 139 -9.79 11.58 4.40
CA PRO A 139 -10.56 12.34 5.37
C PRO A 139 -9.84 12.44 6.73
N GLY A 140 -9.61 13.67 7.19
CA GLY A 140 -8.89 13.93 8.44
C GLY A 140 -7.39 13.67 8.42
N GLY A 141 -6.84 13.25 7.28
CA GLY A 141 -5.41 13.05 7.05
C GLY A 141 -4.80 14.13 6.15
N ALA A 142 -3.93 13.72 5.23
CA ALA A 142 -3.36 14.65 4.24
C ALA A 142 -4.45 15.23 3.34
N THR A 143 -4.34 16.52 3.07
CA THR A 143 -5.25 17.27 2.17
C THR A 143 -4.71 17.44 0.77
N ASP A 144 -3.41 17.18 0.58
CA ASP A 144 -2.68 17.36 -0.67
C ASP A 144 -1.72 16.19 -0.91
N ILE A 145 -1.24 16.12 -2.15
CA ILE A 145 -0.23 15.15 -2.58
C ILE A 145 1.13 15.85 -2.51
N ARG A 146 1.98 15.44 -1.57
CA ARG A 146 3.32 15.98 -1.40
C ARG A 146 4.30 14.93 -0.87
N PRO A 147 5.62 15.11 -1.08
CA PRO A 147 6.62 14.17 -0.58
C PRO A 147 6.61 14.03 0.95
N LEU A 148 6.77 12.81 1.47
CA LEU A 148 6.96 12.58 2.92
C LEU A 148 8.17 13.33 3.48
N SER A 149 9.19 13.61 2.66
CA SER A 149 10.36 14.38 3.06
C SER A 149 10.03 15.82 3.52
N THR A 150 8.81 16.30 3.26
CA THR A 150 8.35 17.64 3.70
C THR A 150 7.79 17.66 5.13
N TYR A 151 7.60 16.50 5.76
CA TYR A 151 7.20 16.36 7.17
C TYR A 151 8.44 16.18 8.09
#